data_bd10b970e14e540fdda092a0256f26f4
#
_entry.id   bd10b970e14e540fdda092a0256f26f4
#
_cell.length_a   1.000
_cell.length_b   1.000
_cell.length_c   1.000
_cell.angle_alpha   90.00
_cell.angle_beta   90.00
_cell.angle_gamma   90.00
#
_symmetry.space_group_name_H-M   'P 1'
#
loop_
_entity.id
_entity.type
_entity.pdbx_description
1 polymer ?
#
loop_
_entity_poly.entity_id
_entity_poly.type
_entity_poly.pdbx_seq_one_letter_code
_entity_poly.pdbx_strand_id
1 'polypeptide(L)'
;MINWLLFDKDGTLLKFDETWSEISLVIINKFIEQYQVEEEQSLQEELGYVDGKFLASGILASGTLSDIVKKFQKNANHENNKEVEDWTIQLSKDLIAEYNPETVVIDDMQNTLKHFKDKGYQIAIITSDDQDGTKRFIKDAGVSHLIDDTITATINGYQKPDPKMVEDFYAKWNVVPEEIAIIGDTPTDIQMGRNSHFGVVVGVLSGTGEKSDLEEADYIYKDINEFYEKETEWNGR
;
A
#
# COMPACT_ATOMS: atom_id res chain seq x y z
N MET A 1 -19.65 -15.01 7.13
CA MET A 1 -18.36 -15.68 7.46
C MET A 1 -17.33 -15.18 6.47
N ILE A 2 -16.16 -14.78 6.93
CA ILE A 2 -15.09 -14.27 6.05
C ILE A 2 -14.48 -15.43 5.28
N ASN A 3 -14.37 -15.26 3.96
CA ASN A 3 -13.78 -16.22 3.02
C ASN A 3 -12.60 -15.65 2.26
N TRP A 4 -12.53 -14.32 2.12
CA TRP A 4 -11.47 -13.60 1.44
C TRP A 4 -10.71 -12.70 2.39
N LEU A 5 -9.38 -12.71 2.29
CA LEU A 5 -8.48 -11.82 2.99
C LEU A 5 -7.77 -10.95 1.95
N LEU A 6 -8.04 -9.65 1.96
CA LEU A 6 -7.39 -8.65 1.12
C LEU A 6 -6.30 -7.95 1.94
N PHE A 7 -5.06 -8.25 1.66
CA PHE A 7 -3.92 -7.63 2.32
C PHE A 7 -3.41 -6.43 1.51
N ASP A 8 -3.19 -5.30 2.17
CA ASP A 8 -2.29 -4.30 1.63
C ASP A 8 -0.86 -4.86 1.52
N LYS A 9 -0.03 -4.21 0.70
CA LYS A 9 1.35 -4.64 0.44
C LYS A 9 2.35 -3.92 1.34
N ASP A 10 2.50 -2.62 1.14
CA ASP A 10 3.56 -1.82 1.73
C ASP A 10 3.22 -1.43 3.18
N GLY A 11 3.99 -1.87 4.16
CA GLY A 11 3.69 -1.68 5.58
C GLY A 11 2.87 -2.83 6.20
N THR A 12 2.25 -3.69 5.39
CA THR A 12 1.41 -4.81 5.84
C THR A 12 2.04 -6.17 5.58
N LEU A 13 2.43 -6.47 4.35
CA LEU A 13 3.18 -7.68 3.97
C LEU A 13 4.68 -7.40 3.86
N LEU A 14 5.04 -6.18 3.55
CA LEU A 14 6.39 -5.68 3.33
C LEU A 14 6.68 -4.57 4.34
N LYS A 15 7.87 -4.55 4.93
CA LYS A 15 8.31 -3.49 5.85
C LYS A 15 8.58 -2.22 5.05
N PHE A 16 7.79 -1.18 5.31
CA PHE A 16 7.85 0.07 4.54
C PHE A 16 9.18 0.78 4.68
N ASP A 17 9.63 1.01 5.92
CA ASP A 17 10.81 1.82 6.21
C ASP A 17 12.08 1.23 5.59
N GLU A 18 12.28 -0.08 5.73
CA GLU A 18 13.47 -0.76 5.21
C GLU A 18 13.48 -0.83 3.68
N THR A 19 12.33 -0.67 3.03
CA THR A 19 12.19 -0.81 1.57
C THR A 19 12.15 0.54 0.85
N TRP A 20 11.34 1.48 1.34
CA TRP A 20 10.99 2.68 0.58
C TRP A 20 11.55 3.99 1.13
N SER A 21 11.94 4.06 2.42
CA SER A 21 12.30 5.35 3.03
C SER A 21 13.49 6.00 2.34
N GLU A 22 14.56 5.26 2.07
CA GLU A 22 15.76 5.81 1.41
C GLU A 22 15.46 6.23 -0.04
N ILE A 23 14.78 5.38 -0.81
CA ILE A 23 14.42 5.66 -2.22
C ILE A 23 13.54 6.92 -2.31
N SER A 24 12.54 7.04 -1.43
CA SER A 24 11.64 8.19 -1.40
C SER A 24 12.40 9.50 -1.12
N LEU A 25 13.31 9.48 -0.15
CA LEU A 25 14.14 10.66 0.14
C LEU A 25 15.06 11.03 -1.01
N VAL A 26 15.64 10.05 -1.70
CA VAL A 26 16.47 10.29 -2.90
C VAL A 26 15.64 10.91 -4.02
N ILE A 27 14.43 10.43 -4.26
CA ILE A 27 13.51 10.99 -5.28
C ILE A 27 13.20 12.46 -4.95
N ILE A 28 12.83 12.76 -3.70
CA ILE A 28 12.50 14.12 -3.26
C ILE A 28 13.72 15.04 -3.46
N ASN A 29 14.88 14.66 -2.97
CA ASN A 29 16.09 15.50 -3.04
C ASN A 29 16.51 15.75 -4.49
N LYS A 30 16.49 14.73 -5.35
CA LYS A 30 16.77 14.89 -6.78
C LYS A 30 15.75 15.78 -7.49
N PHE A 31 14.48 15.72 -7.09
CA PHE A 31 13.44 16.60 -7.63
C PHE A 31 13.69 18.08 -7.22
N ILE A 32 13.97 18.32 -5.95
CA ILE A 32 14.30 19.66 -5.43
C ILE A 32 15.48 20.26 -6.21
N GLU A 33 16.53 19.49 -6.38
CA GLU A 33 17.73 19.95 -7.13
C GLU A 33 17.42 20.20 -8.61
N GLN A 34 16.74 19.26 -9.29
CA GLN A 34 16.43 19.33 -10.71
C GLN A 34 15.56 20.54 -11.08
N TYR A 35 14.54 20.80 -10.28
CA TYR A 35 13.54 21.84 -10.54
C TYR A 35 13.69 23.08 -9.68
N GLN A 36 14.80 23.19 -8.91
CA GLN A 36 15.15 24.35 -8.09
C GLN A 36 13.98 24.80 -7.21
N VAL A 37 13.41 23.83 -6.46
CA VAL A 37 12.28 24.09 -5.56
C VAL A 37 12.74 24.97 -4.41
N GLU A 38 12.11 26.15 -4.23
CA GLU A 38 12.49 27.10 -3.19
C GLU A 38 11.95 26.72 -1.79
N GLU A 39 10.76 26.12 -1.73
CA GLU A 39 10.07 25.75 -0.50
C GLU A 39 10.20 24.24 -0.23
N GLU A 40 11.41 23.76 0.00
CA GLU A 40 11.73 22.35 0.17
C GLU A 40 10.93 21.69 1.30
N GLN A 41 10.84 22.34 2.47
CA GLN A 41 10.10 21.82 3.61
C GLN A 41 8.60 21.70 3.30
N SER A 42 8.03 22.67 2.61
CA SER A 42 6.61 22.65 2.21
C SER A 42 6.33 21.47 1.26
N LEU A 43 7.23 21.20 0.32
CA LEU A 43 7.11 20.04 -0.56
C LEU A 43 7.18 18.71 0.23
N GLN A 44 8.12 18.58 1.16
CA GLN A 44 8.26 17.40 2.00
C GLN A 44 6.99 17.15 2.82
N GLU A 45 6.45 18.21 3.46
CA GLU A 45 5.18 18.15 4.22
C GLU A 45 4.00 17.77 3.32
N GLU A 46 3.90 18.34 2.10
CA GLU A 46 2.86 17.99 1.12
C GLU A 46 2.94 16.54 0.64
N LEU A 47 4.12 15.94 0.67
CA LEU A 47 4.34 14.53 0.33
C LEU A 47 4.14 13.59 1.53
N GLY A 48 3.98 14.15 2.73
CA GLY A 48 3.80 13.39 3.96
C GLY A 48 5.10 13.01 4.66
N TYR A 49 6.20 13.74 4.43
CA TYR A 49 7.44 13.59 5.19
C TYR A 49 7.61 14.76 6.15
N VAL A 50 7.44 14.51 7.45
CA VAL A 50 7.43 15.52 8.51
C VAL A 50 8.31 15.07 9.67
N ASP A 51 9.18 15.95 10.16
CA ASP A 51 10.06 15.70 11.31
C ASP A 51 10.86 14.37 11.21
N GLY A 52 11.28 14.01 9.99
CA GLY A 52 12.07 12.80 9.74
C GLY A 52 11.26 11.50 9.64
N LYS A 53 9.93 11.58 9.54
CA LYS A 53 9.03 10.43 9.45
C LYS A 53 8.09 10.53 8.27
N PHE A 54 7.74 9.38 7.70
CA PHE A 54 6.64 9.26 6.74
C PHE A 54 5.32 9.13 7.49
N LEU A 55 4.36 10.00 7.15
CA LEU A 55 3.02 9.96 7.73
C LEU A 55 2.16 8.93 7.00
N ALA A 56 1.39 8.15 7.73
CA ALA A 56 0.48 7.14 7.16
C ALA A 56 -0.55 7.71 6.18
N SER A 57 -1.02 8.94 6.42
CA SER A 57 -1.91 9.67 5.52
C SER A 57 -1.18 10.37 4.36
N GLY A 58 0.15 10.32 4.34
CA GLY A 58 0.99 10.98 3.33
C GLY A 58 0.97 10.26 1.98
N ILE A 59 1.21 11.02 0.92
CA ILE A 59 1.24 10.49 -0.46
C ILE A 59 2.33 9.42 -0.63
N LEU A 60 3.46 9.58 0.04
CA LEU A 60 4.57 8.62 -0.04
C LEU A 60 4.25 7.28 0.60
N ALA A 61 3.38 7.24 1.62
CA ALA A 61 3.01 6.02 2.31
C ALA A 61 1.77 5.33 1.72
N SER A 62 0.78 6.12 1.27
CA SER A 62 -0.53 5.58 0.88
C SER A 62 -1.00 5.97 -0.53
N GLY A 63 -0.30 6.90 -1.18
CA GLY A 63 -0.64 7.38 -2.52
C GLY A 63 -0.08 6.51 -3.65
N THR A 64 -0.34 6.96 -4.87
CA THR A 64 0.19 6.35 -6.10
C THR A 64 1.34 7.18 -6.68
N LEU A 65 2.12 6.59 -7.59
CA LEU A 65 3.12 7.34 -8.37
C LEU A 65 2.48 8.54 -9.10
N SER A 66 1.23 8.41 -9.57
CA SER A 66 0.48 9.51 -10.19
C SER A 66 0.24 10.69 -9.22
N ASP A 67 0.03 10.40 -7.94
CA ASP A 67 -0.17 11.46 -6.94
C ASP A 67 1.14 12.17 -6.61
N ILE A 68 2.25 11.44 -6.56
CA ILE A 68 3.61 12.04 -6.46
C ILE A 68 3.88 12.94 -7.67
N VAL A 69 3.61 12.45 -8.89
CA VAL A 69 3.78 13.24 -10.13
C VAL A 69 2.96 14.53 -10.07
N LYS A 70 1.69 14.49 -9.67
CA LYS A 70 0.84 15.70 -9.54
C LYS A 70 1.42 16.71 -8.55
N LYS A 71 1.97 16.22 -7.42
CA LYS A 71 2.64 17.09 -6.44
C LYS A 71 3.90 17.73 -7.01
N PHE A 72 4.69 16.95 -7.70
CA PHE A 72 5.89 17.45 -8.36
C PHE A 72 5.56 18.47 -9.46
N GLN A 73 4.56 18.20 -10.31
CA GLN A 73 4.09 19.16 -11.32
C GLN A 73 3.63 20.49 -10.71
N LYS A 74 2.97 20.45 -9.55
CA LYS A 74 2.52 21.66 -8.83
C LYS A 74 3.69 22.48 -8.27
N ASN A 75 4.75 21.81 -7.80
CA ASN A 75 5.87 22.43 -7.10
C ASN A 75 7.11 22.62 -7.99
N ALA A 76 7.12 22.10 -9.21
CA ALA A 76 8.20 22.33 -10.15
C ALA A 76 8.19 23.80 -10.63
N ASN A 77 9.33 24.46 -10.58
CA ASN A 77 9.53 25.74 -11.27
C ASN A 77 9.70 25.49 -12.78
N HIS A 78 8.66 24.91 -13.42
CA HIS A 78 8.71 24.47 -14.81
C HIS A 78 7.31 24.45 -15.45
N GLU A 79 7.21 24.96 -16.70
CA GLU A 79 5.90 25.08 -17.38
C GLU A 79 5.42 23.77 -18.04
N ASN A 80 6.34 22.83 -18.34
CA ASN A 80 6.02 21.60 -19.05
C ASN A 80 5.72 20.44 -18.08
N ASN A 81 4.48 20.28 -17.68
CA ASN A 81 4.02 19.20 -16.80
C ASN A 81 4.35 17.80 -17.34
N LYS A 82 4.36 17.61 -18.66
CA LYS A 82 4.69 16.30 -19.25
C LYS A 82 6.16 15.93 -19.05
N GLU A 83 7.05 16.90 -19.12
CA GLU A 83 8.47 16.68 -18.84
C GLU A 83 8.70 16.29 -17.38
N VAL A 84 8.01 16.96 -16.43
CA VAL A 84 8.06 16.61 -15.00
C VAL A 84 7.56 15.19 -14.77
N GLU A 85 6.47 14.81 -15.40
CA GLU A 85 5.90 13.45 -15.32
C GLU A 85 6.90 12.42 -15.85
N ASP A 86 7.41 12.59 -17.06
CA ASP A 86 8.34 11.65 -17.70
C ASP A 86 9.63 11.51 -16.89
N TRP A 87 10.16 12.62 -16.38
CA TRP A 87 11.33 12.65 -15.52
C TRP A 87 11.09 11.87 -14.22
N THR A 88 9.96 12.11 -13.54
CA THR A 88 9.61 11.44 -12.28
C THR A 88 9.48 9.95 -12.46
N ILE A 89 8.74 9.52 -13.50
CA ILE A 89 8.55 8.10 -13.81
C ILE A 89 9.90 7.44 -14.15
N GLN A 90 10.75 8.08 -14.94
CA GLN A 90 12.04 7.52 -15.31
C GLN A 90 12.96 7.42 -14.11
N LEU A 91 13.05 8.47 -13.28
CA LEU A 91 13.86 8.46 -12.07
C LEU A 91 13.42 7.35 -11.10
N SER A 92 12.12 7.20 -10.89
CA SER A 92 11.59 6.14 -10.02
C SER A 92 12.00 4.75 -10.51
N LYS A 93 11.92 4.49 -11.83
CA LYS A 93 12.37 3.22 -12.43
C LYS A 93 13.86 2.99 -12.27
N ASP A 94 14.67 4.02 -12.51
CA ASP A 94 16.14 3.93 -12.41
C ASP A 94 16.56 3.64 -10.97
N LEU A 95 15.97 4.32 -9.98
CA LEU A 95 16.28 4.09 -8.58
C LEU A 95 15.83 2.70 -8.11
N ILE A 96 14.65 2.24 -8.50
CA ILE A 96 14.19 0.87 -8.20
C ILE A 96 15.17 -0.16 -8.79
N ALA A 97 15.69 0.09 -10.00
CA ALA A 97 16.67 -0.81 -10.63
C ALA A 97 18.05 -0.73 -9.97
N GLU A 98 18.50 0.46 -9.54
CA GLU A 98 19.79 0.71 -8.90
C GLU A 98 19.85 0.14 -7.48
N TYR A 99 18.86 0.52 -6.67
CA TYR A 99 18.78 0.12 -5.27
C TYR A 99 18.38 -1.35 -5.14
N ASN A 100 17.70 -1.91 -6.17
CA ASN A 100 17.15 -3.26 -6.14
C ASN A 100 16.58 -3.56 -4.75
N PRO A 101 15.55 -2.81 -4.31
CA PRO A 101 15.08 -2.85 -2.94
C PRO A 101 14.86 -4.30 -2.56
N GLU A 102 15.70 -4.81 -1.66
CA GLU A 102 15.48 -6.13 -1.10
C GLU A 102 14.08 -6.12 -0.53
N THR A 103 13.27 -7.08 -0.97
CA THR A 103 11.91 -7.21 -0.48
C THR A 103 11.96 -7.67 0.97
N VAL A 104 12.01 -6.72 1.89
CA VAL A 104 12.02 -7.00 3.33
C VAL A 104 10.59 -7.23 3.78
N VAL A 105 10.20 -8.50 3.79
CA VAL A 105 8.86 -8.90 4.21
C VAL A 105 8.72 -8.89 5.74
N ILE A 106 7.47 -8.83 6.21
CA ILE A 106 7.14 -9.07 7.61
C ILE A 106 7.62 -10.46 8.01
N ASP A 107 8.21 -10.56 9.19
CA ASP A 107 8.75 -11.81 9.70
C ASP A 107 7.68 -12.91 9.67
N ASP A 108 8.04 -14.10 9.24
CA ASP A 108 7.17 -15.27 9.11
C ASP A 108 5.96 -15.14 8.15
N MET A 109 5.90 -14.08 7.33
CA MET A 109 4.78 -13.78 6.42
C MET A 109 4.36 -14.99 5.57
N GLN A 110 5.33 -15.70 4.96
CA GLN A 110 5.02 -16.85 4.10
C GLN A 110 4.26 -17.96 4.83
N ASN A 111 4.69 -18.28 6.06
CA ASN A 111 4.01 -19.29 6.87
C ASN A 111 2.62 -18.81 7.30
N THR A 112 2.48 -17.55 7.67
CA THR A 112 1.19 -16.96 8.05
C THR A 112 0.19 -17.00 6.88
N LEU A 113 0.60 -16.59 5.68
CA LEU A 113 -0.26 -16.70 4.49
C LEU A 113 -0.60 -18.17 4.17
N LYS A 114 0.39 -19.07 4.30
CA LYS A 114 0.15 -20.51 4.11
C LYS A 114 -0.87 -21.06 5.11
N HIS A 115 -0.79 -20.67 6.37
CA HIS A 115 -1.75 -21.09 7.38
C HIS A 115 -3.19 -20.62 7.08
N PHE A 116 -3.37 -19.41 6.55
CA PHE A 116 -4.67 -18.96 6.09
C PHE A 116 -5.18 -19.80 4.90
N LYS A 117 -4.31 -20.10 3.93
CA LYS A 117 -4.67 -20.99 2.80
C LYS A 117 -5.06 -22.40 3.29
N ASP A 118 -4.32 -22.97 4.22
CA ASP A 118 -4.60 -24.30 4.80
C ASP A 118 -5.96 -24.34 5.53
N LYS A 119 -6.43 -23.20 6.06
CA LYS A 119 -7.77 -23.03 6.63
C LYS A 119 -8.88 -22.76 5.60
N GLY A 120 -8.54 -22.62 4.33
CA GLY A 120 -9.48 -22.45 3.23
C GLY A 120 -9.76 -21.00 2.83
N TYR A 121 -9.09 -20.01 3.40
CA TYR A 121 -9.22 -18.63 2.96
C TYR A 121 -8.65 -18.43 1.55
N GLN A 122 -9.30 -17.56 0.78
CA GLN A 122 -8.74 -17.00 -0.44
C GLN A 122 -7.96 -15.73 -0.07
N ILE A 123 -6.84 -15.48 -0.75
CA ILE A 123 -5.95 -14.35 -0.45
C ILE A 123 -5.77 -13.50 -1.69
N ALA A 124 -6.02 -12.20 -1.57
CA ALA A 124 -5.65 -11.22 -2.59
C ALA A 124 -4.79 -10.10 -2.00
N ILE A 125 -4.01 -9.46 -2.86
CA ILE A 125 -3.30 -8.22 -2.51
C ILE A 125 -4.08 -7.04 -3.08
N ILE A 126 -4.35 -6.02 -2.25
CA ILE A 126 -4.96 -4.75 -2.65
C ILE A 126 -4.00 -3.61 -2.35
N THR A 127 -3.46 -2.93 -3.37
CA THR A 127 -2.36 -1.98 -3.21
C THR A 127 -2.49 -0.74 -4.09
N SER A 128 -1.92 0.38 -3.65
CA SER A 128 -1.73 1.60 -4.45
C SER A 128 -0.59 1.49 -5.47
N ASP A 129 0.22 0.42 -5.40
CA ASP A 129 1.27 0.13 -6.37
C ASP A 129 0.70 -0.35 -7.72
N ASP A 130 1.53 -0.34 -8.76
CA ASP A 130 1.15 -0.85 -10.07
C ASP A 130 1.22 -2.39 -10.15
N GLN A 131 0.70 -2.92 -11.25
CA GLN A 131 0.63 -4.37 -11.47
C GLN A 131 2.02 -5.02 -11.59
N ASP A 132 2.99 -4.33 -12.18
CA ASP A 132 4.32 -4.89 -12.42
C ASP A 132 5.14 -4.91 -11.13
N GLY A 133 5.05 -3.87 -10.29
CA GLY A 133 5.63 -3.81 -8.96
C GLY A 133 5.05 -4.90 -8.06
N THR A 134 3.73 -5.05 -8.06
CA THR A 134 3.04 -6.09 -7.28
C THR A 134 3.43 -7.51 -7.71
N LYS A 135 3.51 -7.79 -9.01
CA LYS A 135 3.98 -9.10 -9.52
C LYS A 135 5.42 -9.39 -9.13
N ARG A 136 6.28 -8.38 -9.18
CA ARG A 136 7.68 -8.51 -8.75
C ARG A 136 7.75 -8.86 -7.27
N PHE A 137 7.05 -8.12 -6.40
CA PHE A 137 6.94 -8.43 -4.98
C PHE A 137 6.52 -9.89 -4.73
N ILE A 138 5.40 -10.33 -5.32
CA ILE A 138 4.85 -11.69 -5.14
C ILE A 138 5.88 -12.77 -5.52
N LYS A 139 6.63 -12.53 -6.61
CA LYS A 139 7.66 -13.45 -7.08
C LYS A 139 8.86 -13.47 -6.14
N ASP A 140 9.38 -12.31 -5.77
CA ASP A 140 10.61 -12.18 -4.99
C ASP A 140 10.39 -12.61 -3.52
N ALA A 141 9.18 -12.36 -2.98
CA ALA A 141 8.76 -12.88 -1.70
C ALA A 141 8.44 -14.39 -1.70
N GLY A 142 8.42 -15.05 -2.88
CA GLY A 142 8.18 -16.48 -3.00
C GLY A 142 6.76 -16.93 -2.68
N VAL A 143 5.77 -16.02 -2.70
CA VAL A 143 4.38 -16.30 -2.29
C VAL A 143 3.40 -16.47 -3.46
N SER A 144 3.88 -16.58 -4.70
CA SER A 144 3.04 -16.69 -5.90
C SER A 144 1.98 -17.79 -5.85
N HIS A 145 2.26 -18.87 -5.14
CA HIS A 145 1.34 -20.01 -4.99
C HIS A 145 0.30 -19.83 -3.87
N LEU A 146 0.40 -18.75 -3.09
CA LEU A 146 -0.50 -18.43 -1.98
C LEU A 146 -1.48 -17.31 -2.32
N ILE A 147 -1.21 -16.51 -3.36
CA ILE A 147 -2.01 -15.36 -3.76
C ILE A 147 -2.96 -15.77 -4.90
N ASP A 148 -4.25 -15.61 -4.69
CA ASP A 148 -5.29 -15.97 -5.66
C ASP A 148 -5.59 -14.81 -6.63
N ASP A 149 -5.42 -13.55 -6.20
CA ASP A 149 -5.65 -12.37 -7.04
C ASP A 149 -4.86 -11.14 -6.58
N THR A 150 -4.81 -10.13 -7.46
CA THR A 150 -4.21 -8.82 -7.17
C THR A 150 -5.12 -7.71 -7.65
N ILE A 151 -5.32 -6.71 -6.80
CA ILE A 151 -6.10 -5.50 -7.06
C ILE A 151 -5.13 -4.33 -6.93
N THR A 152 -4.73 -3.74 -8.04
CA THR A 152 -3.72 -2.70 -8.11
C THR A 152 -4.32 -1.38 -8.56
N ALA A 153 -3.68 -0.26 -8.23
CA ALA A 153 -4.08 1.03 -8.76
C ALA A 153 -4.10 1.00 -10.29
N THR A 154 -5.19 1.46 -10.89
CA THR A 154 -5.38 1.40 -12.34
C THR A 154 -5.01 2.71 -13.00
N ILE A 155 -4.57 2.63 -14.27
CA ILE A 155 -4.32 3.80 -15.12
C ILE A 155 -5.60 4.68 -15.26
N ASN A 156 -6.79 4.08 -15.06
CA ASN A 156 -8.09 4.77 -15.12
C ASN A 156 -8.44 5.54 -13.83
N GLY A 157 -7.54 5.57 -12.84
CA GLY A 157 -7.64 6.42 -11.67
C GLY A 157 -8.42 5.84 -10.48
N TYR A 158 -8.81 4.57 -10.51
CA TYR A 158 -9.36 3.93 -9.31
C TYR A 158 -8.24 3.43 -8.42
N GLN A 159 -8.20 3.95 -7.21
CA GLN A 159 -7.22 3.61 -6.17
C GLN A 159 -7.91 3.61 -4.81
N LYS A 160 -7.30 3.02 -3.80
CA LYS A 160 -7.79 3.15 -2.43
C LYS A 160 -7.92 4.64 -2.04
N PRO A 161 -8.98 5.06 -1.39
CA PRO A 161 -10.11 4.30 -0.86
C PRO A 161 -11.38 4.27 -1.74
N ASP A 162 -11.26 4.40 -3.09
CA ASP A 162 -12.42 4.37 -3.99
C ASP A 162 -12.98 2.94 -4.11
N PRO A 163 -14.26 2.67 -3.72
CA PRO A 163 -14.83 1.33 -3.77
C PRO A 163 -14.94 0.76 -5.19
N LYS A 164 -14.85 1.57 -6.23
CA LYS A 164 -14.80 1.09 -7.61
C LYS A 164 -13.58 0.24 -7.91
N MET A 165 -12.53 0.38 -7.12
CA MET A 165 -11.31 -0.43 -7.25
C MET A 165 -11.58 -1.94 -7.14
N VAL A 166 -12.64 -2.35 -6.44
CA VAL A 166 -12.98 -3.76 -6.18
C VAL A 166 -14.19 -4.28 -6.97
N GLU A 167 -14.81 -3.47 -7.83
CA GLU A 167 -16.01 -3.90 -8.58
C GLU A 167 -15.72 -5.11 -9.49
N ASP A 168 -14.60 -5.09 -10.22
CA ASP A 168 -14.18 -6.20 -11.09
C ASP A 168 -13.85 -7.47 -10.28
N PHE A 169 -13.29 -7.29 -9.08
CA PHE A 169 -13.00 -8.39 -8.17
C PHE A 169 -14.28 -9.08 -7.71
N TYR A 170 -15.32 -8.34 -7.35
CA TYR A 170 -16.61 -8.91 -6.99
C TYR A 170 -17.23 -9.73 -8.14
N ALA A 171 -17.18 -9.17 -9.35
CA ALA A 171 -17.72 -9.85 -10.54
C ALA A 171 -16.94 -11.12 -10.90
N LYS A 172 -15.60 -11.06 -10.78
CA LYS A 172 -14.71 -12.19 -11.11
C LYS A 172 -14.91 -13.38 -10.18
N TRP A 173 -15.03 -13.11 -8.88
CA TRP A 173 -15.04 -14.16 -7.86
C TRP A 173 -16.44 -14.48 -7.32
N ASN A 174 -17.45 -13.75 -7.77
CA ASN A 174 -18.84 -13.85 -7.28
C ASN A 174 -18.91 -13.80 -5.75
N VAL A 175 -18.18 -12.85 -5.16
CA VAL A 175 -18.07 -12.62 -3.72
C VAL A 175 -18.85 -11.38 -3.31
N VAL A 176 -19.42 -11.40 -2.12
CA VAL A 176 -20.10 -10.24 -1.53
C VAL A 176 -19.20 -9.54 -0.50
N PRO A 177 -19.33 -8.21 -0.33
CA PRO A 177 -18.46 -7.45 0.56
C PRO A 177 -18.36 -8.00 1.99
N GLU A 178 -19.46 -8.49 2.53
CA GLU A 178 -19.53 -9.03 3.90
C GLU A 178 -18.70 -10.30 4.11
N GLU A 179 -18.23 -10.95 3.05
CA GLU A 179 -17.36 -12.12 3.10
C GLU A 179 -15.87 -11.77 3.04
N ILE A 180 -15.54 -10.48 3.01
CA ILE A 180 -14.18 -9.97 2.84
C ILE A 180 -13.69 -9.34 4.14
N ALA A 181 -12.44 -9.65 4.51
CA ALA A 181 -11.66 -8.87 5.45
C ALA A 181 -10.57 -8.11 4.70
N ILE A 182 -10.38 -6.82 5.00
CA ILE A 182 -9.22 -6.04 4.56
C ILE A 182 -8.25 -5.86 5.71
N ILE A 183 -6.97 -5.99 5.42
CA ILE A 183 -5.87 -5.83 6.37
C ILE A 183 -4.89 -4.82 5.81
N GLY A 184 -4.65 -3.72 6.53
CA GLY A 184 -3.76 -2.64 6.09
C GLY A 184 -3.22 -1.81 7.25
N ASP A 185 -2.20 -1.01 6.99
CA ASP A 185 -1.49 -0.20 8.00
C ASP A 185 -1.79 1.30 7.91
N THR A 186 -2.58 1.75 6.93
CA THR A 186 -2.87 3.17 6.71
C THR A 186 -4.36 3.50 6.87
N PRO A 187 -4.71 4.77 7.15
CA PRO A 187 -6.11 5.24 7.11
C PRO A 187 -6.80 4.95 5.78
N THR A 188 -6.04 4.92 4.68
CA THR A 188 -6.55 4.65 3.34
C THR A 188 -7.09 3.23 3.21
N ASP A 189 -6.47 2.25 3.87
CA ASP A 189 -6.93 0.86 3.92
C ASP A 189 -8.21 0.73 4.73
N ILE A 190 -8.24 1.39 5.88
CA ILE A 190 -9.42 1.39 6.76
C ILE A 190 -10.61 2.01 6.05
N GLN A 191 -10.41 3.16 5.41
CA GLN A 191 -11.42 3.84 4.59
C GLN A 191 -11.88 2.98 3.41
N MET A 192 -10.95 2.25 2.75
CA MET A 192 -11.30 1.32 1.66
C MET A 192 -12.26 0.25 2.15
N GLY A 193 -11.97 -0.36 3.29
CA GLY A 193 -12.87 -1.36 3.90
C GLY A 193 -14.24 -0.79 4.25
N ARG A 194 -14.30 0.42 4.82
CA ARG A 194 -15.56 1.10 5.17
C ARG A 194 -16.36 1.49 3.93
N ASN A 195 -15.73 2.11 2.94
CA ASN A 195 -16.38 2.53 1.71
C ASN A 195 -16.90 1.35 0.88
N SER A 196 -16.22 0.21 0.94
CA SER A 196 -16.58 -1.02 0.24
C SER A 196 -17.51 -1.94 1.04
N HIS A 197 -17.88 -1.57 2.27
CA HIS A 197 -18.72 -2.34 3.18
C HIS A 197 -18.19 -3.75 3.46
N PHE A 198 -16.87 -3.90 3.59
CA PHE A 198 -16.26 -5.19 3.92
C PHE A 198 -16.71 -5.68 5.30
N GLY A 199 -16.81 -7.00 5.45
CA GLY A 199 -17.31 -7.63 6.68
C GLY A 199 -16.41 -7.42 7.89
N VAL A 200 -15.09 -7.27 7.67
CA VAL A 200 -14.09 -7.00 8.71
C VAL A 200 -13.03 -6.03 8.18
N VAL A 201 -12.70 -5.02 8.97
CA VAL A 201 -11.65 -4.06 8.68
C VAL A 201 -10.59 -4.11 9.76
N VAL A 202 -9.36 -4.45 9.39
CA VAL A 202 -8.25 -4.70 10.31
C VAL A 202 -7.12 -3.70 10.06
N GLY A 203 -6.70 -3.03 11.12
CA GLY A 203 -5.47 -2.25 11.14
C GLY A 203 -4.28 -3.07 11.65
N VAL A 204 -3.11 -2.89 11.05
CA VAL A 204 -1.84 -3.45 11.57
C VAL A 204 -0.84 -2.34 11.82
N LEU A 205 -0.04 -2.49 12.88
CA LEU A 205 0.96 -1.51 13.32
C LEU A 205 2.38 -1.83 12.80
N SER A 206 2.45 -2.63 11.75
CA SER A 206 3.73 -3.03 11.12
C SER A 206 4.25 -2.06 10.08
N GLY A 207 3.46 -1.04 9.70
CA GLY A 207 3.81 -0.05 8.71
C GLY A 207 3.89 1.37 9.28
N THR A 208 3.42 2.35 8.51
CA THR A 208 3.53 3.77 8.85
C THR A 208 2.44 4.27 9.79
N GLY A 209 1.32 3.55 9.92
CA GLY A 209 0.19 3.96 10.76
C GLY A 209 0.44 3.77 12.25
N GLU A 210 0.07 4.79 13.03
CA GLU A 210 -0.05 4.70 14.47
C GLU A 210 -1.46 4.26 14.86
N LYS A 211 -1.67 3.86 16.11
CA LYS A 211 -2.97 3.39 16.58
C LYS A 211 -4.10 4.42 16.39
N SER A 212 -3.78 5.70 16.53
CA SER A 212 -4.69 6.82 16.29
C SER A 212 -5.14 6.93 14.84
N ASP A 213 -4.31 6.52 13.89
CA ASP A 213 -4.62 6.57 12.46
C ASP A 213 -5.59 5.45 12.04
N LEU A 214 -5.68 4.40 12.84
CA LEU A 214 -6.41 3.17 12.56
C LEU A 214 -7.68 3.00 13.43
N GLU A 215 -8.09 4.03 14.18
CA GLU A 215 -9.21 3.93 15.16
C GLU A 215 -10.55 3.50 14.53
N GLU A 216 -10.76 3.72 13.24
CA GLU A 216 -11.95 3.27 12.53
C GLU A 216 -11.90 1.79 12.10
N ALA A 217 -10.82 1.05 12.37
CA ALA A 217 -10.77 -0.40 12.17
C ALA A 217 -11.64 -1.14 13.20
N ASP A 218 -12.12 -2.34 12.85
CA ASP A 218 -12.82 -3.21 13.81
C ASP A 218 -11.84 -3.83 14.81
N TYR A 219 -10.62 -4.09 14.34
CA TYR A 219 -9.53 -4.67 15.13
C TYR A 219 -8.21 -4.01 14.75
N ILE A 220 -7.32 -3.86 15.72
CA ILE A 220 -5.96 -3.38 15.50
C ILE A 220 -5.00 -4.38 16.13
N TYR A 221 -4.09 -4.91 15.32
CA TYR A 221 -3.08 -5.88 15.72
C TYR A 221 -1.67 -5.33 15.44
N LYS A 222 -0.68 -5.98 16.04
CA LYS A 222 0.72 -5.61 15.82
C LYS A 222 1.14 -5.81 14.34
N ASP A 223 0.78 -6.97 13.79
CA ASP A 223 1.12 -7.40 12.44
C ASP A 223 0.16 -8.51 11.97
N ILE A 224 0.39 -9.04 10.77
CA ILE A 224 -0.42 -10.12 10.20
C ILE A 224 -0.32 -11.44 10.98
N ASN A 225 0.74 -11.64 11.77
CA ASN A 225 0.91 -12.84 12.56
C ASN A 225 -0.03 -12.82 13.78
N GLU A 226 -0.10 -11.68 14.48
CA GLU A 226 -1.07 -11.50 15.55
C GLU A 226 -2.51 -11.57 15.02
N PHE A 227 -2.79 -10.99 13.85
CA PHE A 227 -4.08 -11.13 13.17
C PHE A 227 -4.46 -12.61 12.96
N TYR A 228 -3.52 -13.44 12.52
CA TYR A 228 -3.73 -14.87 12.38
C TYR A 228 -3.98 -15.56 13.73
N GLU A 229 -3.17 -15.28 14.75
CA GLU A 229 -3.28 -15.86 16.08
C GLU A 229 -4.64 -15.55 16.73
N LYS A 230 -5.22 -14.39 16.40
CA LYS A 230 -6.48 -13.90 16.93
C LYS A 230 -7.70 -14.22 16.05
N GLU A 231 -7.59 -15.17 15.14
CA GLU A 231 -8.64 -15.50 14.17
C GLU A 231 -10.04 -15.70 14.79
N THR A 232 -10.12 -16.31 15.97
CA THR A 232 -11.41 -16.52 16.65
C THR A 232 -12.10 -15.23 17.12
N GLU A 233 -11.37 -14.12 17.21
CA GLU A 233 -11.93 -12.83 17.60
C GLU A 233 -12.70 -12.19 16.43
N TRP A 234 -12.17 -12.26 15.21
CA TRP A 234 -12.74 -11.59 14.05
C TRP A 234 -13.56 -12.50 13.11
N ASN A 235 -13.37 -13.80 13.12
CA ASN A 235 -14.13 -14.75 12.30
C ASN A 235 -15.04 -15.70 13.09
N GLY A 236 -15.11 -15.56 14.39
CA GLY A 236 -15.97 -16.36 15.27
C GLY A 236 -17.38 -15.81 15.48
N ARG A 237 -17.81 -14.79 14.71
CA ARG A 237 -19.13 -14.16 14.79
C ARG A 237 -20.12 -14.72 13.79
#